data_72f931404a9f20da90cb20bbf754c4d5
#
_entry.id   72f931404a9f20da90cb20bbf754c4d5
#
_cell.length_a   1.000
_cell.length_b   1.000
_cell.length_c   1.000
_cell.angle_alpha   90.00
_cell.angle_beta   90.00
_cell.angle_gamma   90.00
#
_symmetry.space_group_name_H-M   'P 1'
#
loop_
_entity.id
_entity.type
_entity.pdbx_description
1 polymer ?
#
loop_
_entity_poly.entity_id
_entity_poly.type
_entity_poly.pdbx_seq_one_letter_code
_entity_poly.pdbx_strand_id
1 'polypeptide(L)'
;MKTRKRIDRFVEDAVYRFAEWIAGSDWRGKERDCVNIFASRFLLPAISPDAAIKDYSQIRIECGVPQPTAFARRACAKDLVIWRNPLEVAWDASWNPVLAPWVVIEWKTRRKGHFDAMFDDHDLNWLTEFTLLNPESFGYAVTVDFRRTSRFVHCARVARGDVRIKRRLANPNVG
;
A
#
# COMPACT_ATOMS: atom_id res chain seq x y z
N MET A 1 17.85 11.33 0.50
CA MET A 1 16.62 12.12 0.73
C MET A 1 15.75 12.34 -0.52
N LYS A 2 16.32 12.68 -1.69
CA LYS A 2 15.53 12.88 -2.94
C LYS A 2 14.76 11.63 -3.40
N THR A 3 15.38 10.44 -3.38
CA THR A 3 14.77 9.18 -3.84
C THR A 3 13.58 8.75 -2.97
N ARG A 4 13.68 8.90 -1.64
CA ARG A 4 12.60 8.60 -0.71
C ARG A 4 11.33 9.42 -1.00
N LYS A 5 11.46 10.73 -1.23
CA LYS A 5 10.32 11.59 -1.61
C LYS A 5 9.74 11.23 -2.97
N ARG A 6 10.55 10.71 -3.89
CA ARG A 6 10.09 10.30 -5.22
C ARG A 6 9.21 9.05 -5.13
N ILE A 7 9.61 8.02 -4.34
CA ILE A 7 8.81 6.81 -4.19
C ILE A 7 7.49 7.10 -3.47
N ASP A 8 7.52 7.92 -2.43
CA ASP A 8 6.33 8.34 -1.70
C ASP A 8 5.31 9.02 -2.63
N ARG A 9 5.76 10.04 -3.38
CA ARG A 9 4.91 10.72 -4.38
C ARG A 9 4.41 9.77 -5.46
N PHE A 10 5.28 8.87 -5.95
CA PHE A 10 4.92 7.88 -6.96
C PHE A 10 3.74 7.01 -6.50
N VAL A 11 3.79 6.50 -5.25
CA VAL A 11 2.71 5.69 -4.69
C VAL A 11 1.45 6.52 -4.45
N GLU A 12 1.57 7.74 -3.93
CA GLU A 12 0.42 8.64 -3.78
C GLU A 12 -0.28 8.89 -5.12
N ASP A 13 0.48 9.23 -6.17
CA ASP A 13 -0.05 9.48 -7.51
C ASP A 13 -0.71 8.21 -8.11
N ALA A 14 -0.14 7.03 -7.86
CA ALA A 14 -0.74 5.78 -8.29
C ALA A 14 -2.07 5.48 -7.57
N VAL A 15 -2.14 5.71 -6.26
CA VAL A 15 -3.39 5.56 -5.48
C VAL A 15 -4.45 6.55 -5.95
N TYR A 16 -4.07 7.77 -6.30
CA TYR A 16 -4.98 8.77 -6.88
C TYR A 16 -5.58 8.31 -8.19
N ARG A 17 -4.74 7.88 -9.14
CA ARG A 17 -5.19 7.36 -10.45
C ARG A 17 -6.06 6.12 -10.32
N PHE A 18 -5.75 5.23 -9.37
CA PHE A 18 -6.59 4.08 -9.05
C PHE A 18 -7.96 4.52 -8.52
N ALA A 19 -8.00 5.53 -7.64
CA ALA A 19 -9.24 6.05 -7.08
C ALA A 19 -10.14 6.69 -8.15
N GLU A 20 -9.57 7.45 -9.08
CA GLU A 20 -10.28 8.01 -10.23
C GLU A 20 -10.86 6.91 -11.12
N TRP A 21 -10.06 5.88 -11.41
CA TRP A 21 -10.52 4.74 -12.19
C TRP A 21 -11.66 3.98 -11.48
N ILE A 22 -11.55 3.71 -10.16
CA ILE A 22 -12.61 3.07 -9.37
C ILE A 22 -13.90 3.88 -9.43
N ALA A 23 -13.82 5.21 -9.26
CA ALA A 23 -14.99 6.09 -9.28
C ALA A 23 -15.69 6.12 -10.64
N GLY A 24 -14.92 6.08 -11.74
CA GLY A 24 -15.43 6.12 -13.11
C GLY A 24 -15.77 4.76 -13.72
N SER A 25 -15.55 3.65 -13.00
CA SER A 25 -15.79 2.29 -13.52
C SER A 25 -16.97 1.60 -12.86
N ASP A 26 -17.57 0.61 -13.54
CA ASP A 26 -18.54 -0.31 -12.93
C ASP A 26 -17.91 -1.53 -12.26
N TRP A 27 -16.58 -1.57 -12.23
CA TRP A 27 -15.84 -2.69 -11.70
C TRP A 27 -16.04 -2.86 -10.18
N ARG A 28 -16.14 -4.12 -9.74
CA ARG A 28 -16.22 -4.52 -8.33
C ARG A 28 -15.38 -5.77 -8.12
N GLY A 29 -14.39 -5.69 -7.27
CA GLY A 29 -13.48 -6.78 -6.95
C GLY A 29 -13.38 -7.07 -5.46
N LYS A 30 -12.73 -8.18 -5.12
CA LYS A 30 -12.28 -8.50 -3.77
C LYS A 30 -10.99 -7.72 -3.49
N GLU A 31 -10.53 -7.77 -2.25
CA GLU A 31 -9.30 -7.16 -1.79
C GLU A 31 -8.10 -7.53 -2.67
N ARG A 32 -7.87 -8.84 -2.87
CA ARG A 32 -6.82 -9.34 -3.76
C ARG A 32 -6.93 -8.84 -5.21
N ASP A 33 -8.16 -8.69 -5.73
CA ASP A 33 -8.36 -8.16 -7.08
C ASP A 33 -7.97 -6.68 -7.15
N CYS A 34 -8.26 -5.89 -6.09
CA CYS A 34 -7.82 -4.49 -5.98
C CYS A 34 -6.30 -4.40 -6.00
N VAL A 35 -5.61 -5.23 -5.21
CA VAL A 35 -4.14 -5.28 -5.15
C VAL A 35 -3.55 -5.61 -6.52
N ASN A 36 -4.06 -6.67 -7.19
CA ASN A 36 -3.57 -7.10 -8.50
C ASN A 36 -3.77 -6.02 -9.57
N ILE A 37 -4.95 -5.39 -9.62
CA ILE A 37 -5.23 -4.30 -10.58
C ILE A 37 -4.37 -3.09 -10.28
N PHE A 38 -4.22 -2.71 -9.01
CA PHE A 38 -3.36 -1.61 -8.62
C PHE A 38 -1.92 -1.84 -9.07
N ALA A 39 -1.35 -3.01 -8.78
CA ALA A 39 0.00 -3.35 -9.20
C ALA A 39 0.13 -3.34 -10.72
N SER A 40 -0.74 -4.06 -11.45
CA SER A 40 -0.60 -4.27 -12.90
C SER A 40 -0.91 -3.04 -13.74
N ARG A 41 -1.87 -2.18 -13.34
CA ARG A 41 -2.30 -1.03 -14.15
C ARG A 41 -1.72 0.31 -13.71
N PHE A 42 -1.33 0.45 -12.43
CA PHE A 42 -0.95 1.75 -11.87
C PHE A 42 0.50 1.81 -11.40
N LEU A 43 1.11 0.68 -11.05
CA LEU A 43 2.53 0.63 -10.69
C LEU A 43 3.41 0.15 -11.84
N LEU A 44 3.15 -1.05 -12.39
CA LEU A 44 4.01 -1.67 -13.40
C LEU A 44 4.21 -0.81 -14.67
N PRO A 45 3.19 -0.16 -15.25
CA PRO A 45 3.36 0.66 -16.45
C PRO A 45 4.24 1.90 -16.26
N ALA A 46 4.47 2.31 -15.01
CA ALA A 46 5.29 3.48 -14.67
C ALA A 46 6.74 3.11 -14.29
N ILE A 47 7.12 1.83 -14.44
CA ILE A 47 8.49 1.37 -14.23
C ILE A 47 9.36 1.84 -15.40
N SER A 48 10.48 2.47 -15.09
CA SER A 48 11.52 2.80 -16.05
C SER A 48 12.86 2.99 -15.33
N PRO A 49 14.00 2.94 -16.03
CA PRO A 49 15.33 3.17 -15.43
C PRO A 49 15.44 4.48 -14.64
N ASP A 50 14.72 5.52 -15.09
CA ASP A 50 14.73 6.84 -14.49
C ASP A 50 13.59 7.07 -13.48
N ALA A 51 12.68 6.10 -13.33
CA ALA A 51 11.55 6.19 -12.40
C ALA A 51 11.97 5.97 -10.94
N ALA A 52 10.99 6.14 -10.04
CA ALA A 52 11.16 5.81 -8.63
C ALA A 52 11.29 4.29 -8.42
N ILE A 53 10.58 3.51 -9.24
CA ILE A 53 10.69 2.05 -9.35
C ILE A 53 11.32 1.75 -10.69
N LYS A 54 12.41 0.97 -10.70
CA LYS A 54 13.24 0.72 -11.88
C LYS A 54 13.03 -0.66 -12.48
N ASP A 55 12.52 -1.58 -11.68
CA ASP A 55 12.35 -2.98 -12.04
C ASP A 55 11.11 -3.57 -11.38
N TYR A 56 10.40 -4.45 -12.09
CA TYR A 56 9.19 -5.10 -11.60
C TYR A 56 9.42 -5.96 -10.33
N SER A 57 10.64 -6.51 -10.16
CA SER A 57 10.98 -7.32 -8.99
C SER A 57 11.04 -6.53 -7.67
N GLN A 58 11.00 -5.18 -7.76
CA GLN A 58 10.84 -4.32 -6.58
C GLN A 58 9.41 -4.34 -6.02
N ILE A 59 8.41 -4.73 -6.82
CA ILE A 59 7.00 -4.82 -6.40
C ILE A 59 6.67 -6.27 -6.11
N ARG A 60 6.17 -6.55 -4.91
CA ARG A 60 5.75 -7.90 -4.52
C ARG A 60 4.39 -7.87 -3.83
N ILE A 61 3.55 -8.83 -4.20
CA ILE A 61 2.24 -9.06 -3.63
C ILE A 61 2.33 -10.22 -2.63
N GLU A 62 1.59 -10.13 -1.52
CA GLU A 62 1.60 -11.13 -0.43
C GLU A 62 3.02 -11.46 0.07
N CYS A 63 3.83 -10.43 0.22
CA CYS A 63 5.23 -10.57 0.57
C CYS A 63 5.42 -10.63 2.09
N GLY A 64 6.14 -11.65 2.56
CA GLY A 64 6.54 -11.75 3.96
C GLY A 64 7.54 -10.67 4.34
N VAL A 65 7.22 -9.89 5.37
CA VAL A 65 8.09 -8.87 5.95
C VAL A 65 8.29 -9.13 7.44
N PRO A 66 9.43 -8.69 8.03
CA PRO A 66 9.63 -8.77 9.48
C PRO A 66 8.55 -7.97 10.22
N GLN A 67 8.01 -8.55 11.28
CA GLN A 67 7.08 -7.85 12.14
C GLN A 67 7.80 -6.93 13.13
N PRO A 68 7.21 -5.78 13.48
CA PRO A 68 7.61 -5.02 14.64
C PRO A 68 7.55 -5.88 15.91
N THR A 69 8.43 -5.61 16.87
CA THR A 69 8.56 -6.40 18.11
C THR A 69 7.32 -6.42 18.98
N ALA A 70 6.42 -5.44 18.81
CA ALA A 70 5.12 -5.41 19.48
C ALA A 70 4.16 -6.53 19.05
N PHE A 71 4.44 -7.23 17.94
CA PHE A 71 3.61 -8.29 17.40
C PHE A 71 4.23 -9.67 17.65
N ALA A 72 3.39 -10.65 18.00
CA ALA A 72 3.84 -11.97 18.47
C ALA A 72 4.56 -12.83 17.41
N ARG A 73 4.25 -12.61 16.12
CA ARG A 73 4.85 -13.41 15.02
C ARG A 73 6.12 -12.73 14.51
N ARG A 74 7.10 -13.54 14.07
CA ARG A 74 8.35 -13.06 13.50
C ARG A 74 8.15 -12.37 12.12
N ALA A 75 7.20 -12.83 11.36
CA ALA A 75 6.89 -12.36 10.00
C ALA A 75 5.38 -12.32 9.74
N CYS A 76 4.95 -11.45 8.84
CA CYS A 76 3.60 -11.45 8.28
C CYS A 76 3.66 -11.18 6.78
N ALA A 77 2.72 -11.75 6.04
CA ALA A 77 2.50 -11.36 4.64
C ALA A 77 1.79 -10.00 4.60
N LYS A 78 2.25 -9.13 3.71
CA LYS A 78 1.66 -7.84 3.42
C LYS A 78 1.10 -7.83 2.00
N ASP A 79 -0.03 -7.17 1.80
CA ASP A 79 -0.76 -7.22 0.53
C ASP A 79 0.11 -6.75 -0.63
N LEU A 80 0.86 -5.65 -0.45
CA LEU A 80 1.83 -5.19 -1.44
C LEU A 80 3.01 -4.50 -0.76
N VAL A 81 4.22 -4.82 -1.22
CA VAL A 81 5.45 -4.14 -0.79
C VAL A 81 6.25 -3.63 -1.98
N ILE A 82 6.98 -2.54 -1.76
CA ILE A 82 7.93 -2.00 -2.75
C ILE A 82 9.30 -1.94 -2.11
N TRP A 83 10.23 -2.68 -2.69
CA TRP A 83 11.61 -2.75 -2.26
C TRP A 83 12.45 -1.60 -2.81
N ARG A 84 13.57 -1.32 -2.15
CA ARG A 84 14.51 -0.26 -2.53
C ARG A 84 15.20 -0.56 -3.85
N ASN A 85 15.68 -1.77 -4.00
CA ASN A 85 16.37 -2.24 -5.19
C ASN A 85 15.73 -3.53 -5.73
N PRO A 86 16.00 -3.86 -7.00
CA PRO A 86 15.59 -5.14 -7.58
C PRO A 86 16.09 -6.33 -6.75
N LEU A 87 15.25 -7.37 -6.67
CA LEU A 87 15.54 -8.66 -6.03
C LEU A 87 15.85 -8.62 -4.52
N GLU A 88 15.71 -7.47 -3.86
CA GLU A 88 15.86 -7.38 -2.39
C GLU A 88 14.85 -8.29 -1.67
N VAL A 89 15.28 -8.84 -0.56
CA VAL A 89 14.48 -9.66 0.36
C VAL A 89 14.70 -9.18 1.79
N ALA A 90 13.72 -9.44 2.65
CA ALA A 90 13.77 -9.04 4.05
C ALA A 90 14.79 -9.84 4.88
N TRP A 91 15.23 -11.02 4.40
CA TRP A 91 15.88 -12.05 5.19
C TRP A 91 17.25 -12.41 4.62
N ASP A 92 18.21 -12.69 5.50
CA ASP A 92 19.47 -13.34 5.14
C ASP A 92 19.30 -14.87 4.96
N ALA A 93 20.37 -15.56 4.63
CA ALA A 93 20.38 -17.01 4.45
C ALA A 93 20.01 -17.80 5.74
N SER A 94 20.14 -17.17 6.90
CA SER A 94 19.77 -17.74 8.21
C SER A 94 18.39 -17.30 8.67
N TRP A 95 17.61 -16.67 7.79
CA TRP A 95 16.27 -16.13 8.07
C TRP A 95 16.26 -15.05 9.17
N ASN A 96 17.36 -14.30 9.33
CA ASN A 96 17.33 -13.09 10.15
C ASN A 96 16.85 -11.89 9.33
N PRO A 97 16.07 -10.97 9.93
CA PRO A 97 15.64 -9.77 9.26
C PRO A 97 16.83 -8.83 9.02
N VAL A 98 17.07 -8.46 7.78
CA VAL A 98 18.21 -7.60 7.37
C VAL A 98 17.78 -6.34 6.64
N LEU A 99 16.61 -6.36 6.01
CA LEU A 99 16.08 -5.23 5.24
C LEU A 99 14.59 -5.01 5.51
N ALA A 100 14.19 -3.75 5.43
CA ALA A 100 12.79 -3.35 5.39
C ALA A 100 12.45 -2.76 4.00
N PRO A 101 11.26 -3.06 3.44
CA PRO A 101 10.81 -2.44 2.20
C PRO A 101 10.62 -0.92 2.34
N TRP A 102 10.74 -0.19 1.25
CA TRP A 102 10.46 1.25 1.26
C TRP A 102 8.99 1.56 1.46
N VAL A 103 8.12 0.72 0.92
CA VAL A 103 6.67 0.92 1.04
C VAL A 103 5.99 -0.39 1.40
N VAL A 104 5.04 -0.31 2.32
CA VAL A 104 4.07 -1.36 2.62
C VAL A 104 2.68 -0.80 2.41
N ILE A 105 1.85 -1.52 1.67
CA ILE A 105 0.45 -1.15 1.43
C ILE A 105 -0.43 -2.30 1.91
N GLU A 106 -1.41 -1.96 2.75
CA GLU A 106 -2.48 -2.86 3.20
C GLU A 106 -3.80 -2.42 2.58
N TRP A 107 -4.58 -3.38 2.15
CA TRP A 107 -5.84 -3.14 1.45
C TRP A 107 -7.02 -3.70 2.21
N LYS A 108 -8.15 -2.99 2.12
CA LYS A 108 -9.45 -3.49 2.55
C LYS A 108 -10.52 -3.14 1.52
N THR A 109 -11.55 -4.00 1.43
CA THR A 109 -12.75 -3.70 0.66
C THR A 109 -13.95 -3.66 1.57
N ARG A 110 -14.74 -2.60 1.49
CA ARG A 110 -15.99 -2.44 2.25
C ARG A 110 -17.17 -2.80 1.36
N ARG A 111 -17.98 -3.75 1.83
CA ARG A 111 -19.19 -4.21 1.15
C ARG A 111 -20.34 -4.23 2.13
N LYS A 112 -21.58 -4.21 1.63
CA LYS A 112 -22.77 -4.31 2.50
C LYS A 112 -22.70 -5.60 3.32
N GLY A 113 -22.84 -5.48 4.65
CA GLY A 113 -22.79 -6.61 5.57
C GLY A 113 -21.38 -7.11 5.95
N HIS A 114 -20.32 -6.43 5.53
CA HIS A 114 -18.94 -6.72 5.88
C HIS A 114 -18.29 -5.53 6.59
N PHE A 115 -16.97 -5.58 6.77
CA PHE A 115 -16.13 -4.59 7.42
C PHE A 115 -16.64 -3.14 7.32
N ASP A 116 -16.93 -2.50 8.47
CA ASP A 116 -17.60 -1.19 8.53
C ASP A 116 -16.65 -0.02 8.83
N ALA A 117 -15.54 -0.27 9.53
CA ALA A 117 -14.55 0.78 9.80
C ALA A 117 -13.94 1.35 8.50
N MET A 118 -13.47 2.60 8.54
CA MET A 118 -12.81 3.21 7.38
C MET A 118 -11.48 2.53 7.10
N PHE A 119 -10.73 2.22 8.14
CA PHE A 119 -9.48 1.47 8.10
C PHE A 119 -9.52 0.39 9.16
N ASP A 120 -8.75 -0.67 8.95
CA ASP A 120 -8.54 -1.70 9.95
C ASP A 120 -7.54 -1.18 11.01
N ASP A 121 -7.93 -1.20 12.28
CA ASP A 121 -7.10 -0.71 13.38
C ASP A 121 -5.82 -1.53 13.53
N HIS A 122 -5.89 -2.84 13.28
CA HIS A 122 -4.73 -3.72 13.33
C HIS A 122 -3.71 -3.33 12.25
N ASP A 123 -4.16 -3.07 11.02
CA ASP A 123 -3.29 -2.66 9.91
C ASP A 123 -2.68 -1.28 10.18
N LEU A 124 -3.46 -0.31 10.67
CA LEU A 124 -2.95 1.01 11.03
C LEU A 124 -1.92 0.95 12.16
N ASN A 125 -2.19 0.19 13.21
CA ASN A 125 -1.26 0.01 14.32
C ASN A 125 0.04 -0.65 13.84
N TRP A 126 -0.08 -1.69 13.00
CA TRP A 126 1.07 -2.35 12.42
C TRP A 126 1.92 -1.40 11.58
N LEU A 127 1.31 -0.63 10.67
CA LEU A 127 2.01 0.34 9.83
C LEU A 127 2.67 1.45 10.66
N THR A 128 2.02 1.86 11.75
CA THR A 128 2.56 2.86 12.69
C THR A 128 3.86 2.35 13.34
N GLU A 129 3.81 1.18 13.96
CA GLU A 129 4.97 0.55 14.59
C GLU A 129 6.07 0.26 13.56
N PHE A 130 5.70 -0.27 12.38
CA PHE A 130 6.65 -0.58 11.32
C PHE A 130 7.40 0.68 10.85
N THR A 131 6.71 1.80 10.64
CA THR A 131 7.35 3.05 10.18
C THR A 131 8.08 3.82 11.28
N LEU A 132 7.76 3.58 12.55
CA LEU A 132 8.57 4.05 13.68
C LEU A 132 9.93 3.35 13.72
N LEU A 133 9.95 2.01 13.60
CA LEU A 133 11.18 1.23 13.58
C LEU A 133 11.98 1.41 12.29
N ASN A 134 11.31 1.72 11.18
CA ASN A 134 11.90 1.90 9.85
C ASN A 134 11.60 3.31 9.32
N PRO A 135 12.25 4.37 9.83
CA PRO A 135 11.88 5.77 9.57
C PRO A 135 12.07 6.21 8.10
N GLU A 136 12.75 5.39 7.30
CA GLU A 136 12.89 5.58 5.85
C GLU A 136 11.74 4.95 5.04
N SER A 137 10.92 4.11 5.66
CA SER A 137 9.79 3.43 5.04
C SER A 137 8.51 4.27 5.12
N PHE A 138 7.55 3.92 4.27
CA PHE A 138 6.18 4.45 4.27
C PHE A 138 5.18 3.31 4.36
N GLY A 139 4.11 3.55 5.11
CA GLY A 139 2.94 2.70 5.17
C GLY A 139 1.74 3.34 4.47
N TYR A 140 0.92 2.54 3.83
CA TYR A 140 -0.35 2.98 3.27
C TYR A 140 -1.44 1.98 3.65
N ALA A 141 -2.52 2.45 4.27
CA ALA A 141 -3.75 1.69 4.41
C ALA A 141 -4.75 2.22 3.39
N VAL A 142 -5.20 1.36 2.49
CA VAL A 142 -6.11 1.72 1.40
C VAL A 142 -7.40 0.93 1.54
N THR A 143 -8.53 1.63 1.57
CA THR A 143 -9.85 0.99 1.65
C THR A 143 -10.68 1.40 0.45
N VAL A 144 -11.19 0.40 -0.30
CA VAL A 144 -12.13 0.61 -1.40
C VAL A 144 -13.54 0.36 -0.91
N ASP A 145 -14.38 1.39 -0.97
CA ASP A 145 -15.77 1.32 -0.51
C ASP A 145 -16.74 1.08 -1.67
N PHE A 146 -17.27 -0.15 -1.72
CA PHE A 146 -18.26 -0.60 -2.71
C PHE A 146 -19.69 -0.65 -2.17
N ARG A 147 -19.96 -0.09 -0.98
CA ARG A 147 -21.29 -0.20 -0.34
C ARG A 147 -22.35 0.65 -1.01
N ARG A 148 -21.96 1.70 -1.71
CA ARG A 148 -22.84 2.65 -2.39
C ARG A 148 -22.70 2.56 -3.90
N THR A 149 -23.60 3.23 -4.61
CA THR A 149 -23.52 3.43 -6.07
C THR A 149 -22.25 4.20 -6.44
N SER A 150 -21.98 5.29 -5.72
CA SER A 150 -20.70 6.00 -5.81
C SER A 150 -19.63 5.22 -5.04
N ARG A 151 -18.52 4.92 -5.70
CA ARG A 151 -17.39 4.18 -5.13
C ARG A 151 -16.32 5.14 -4.66
N PHE A 152 -15.70 4.84 -3.54
CA PHE A 152 -14.70 5.69 -2.94
C PHE A 152 -13.46 4.89 -2.57
N VAL A 153 -12.32 5.54 -2.67
CA VAL A 153 -11.07 5.04 -2.11
C VAL A 153 -10.68 5.97 -0.96
N HIS A 154 -10.44 5.38 0.19
CA HIS A 154 -9.87 6.05 1.35
C HIS A 154 -8.43 5.62 1.48
N CYS A 155 -7.55 6.55 1.83
CA CYS A 155 -6.14 6.28 2.02
C CYS A 155 -5.64 6.94 3.31
N ALA A 156 -4.97 6.17 4.15
CA ALA A 156 -4.15 6.66 5.24
C ALA A 156 -2.69 6.42 4.88
N ARG A 157 -1.89 7.47 4.90
CA ARG A 157 -0.44 7.40 4.75
C ARG A 157 0.21 7.46 6.13
N VAL A 158 1.15 6.56 6.39
CA VAL A 158 1.88 6.46 7.65
C VAL A 158 3.37 6.66 7.38
N ALA A 159 4.01 7.52 8.14
CA ALA A 159 5.45 7.76 8.05
C ALA A 159 6.01 8.16 9.41
N ARG A 160 7.02 7.47 9.90
CA ARG A 160 7.63 7.72 11.22
C ARG A 160 6.60 7.68 12.35
N GLY A 161 5.63 6.78 12.27
CA GLY A 161 4.54 6.66 13.22
C GLY A 161 3.42 7.70 13.06
N ASP A 162 3.59 8.72 12.23
CA ASP A 162 2.56 9.75 11.98
C ASP A 162 1.57 9.29 10.91
N VAL A 163 0.28 9.29 11.26
CA VAL A 163 -0.82 8.87 10.38
C VAL A 163 -1.49 10.08 9.77
N ARG A 164 -1.50 10.16 8.44
CA ARG A 164 -2.20 11.21 7.68
C ARG A 164 -3.31 10.61 6.84
N ILE A 165 -4.54 10.85 7.24
CA ILE A 165 -5.72 10.34 6.56
C ILE A 165 -6.10 11.29 5.42
N LYS A 166 -6.14 10.75 4.20
CA LYS A 166 -6.75 11.39 3.04
C LYS A 166 -8.10 10.71 2.80
N ARG A 167 -9.18 11.40 3.19
CA ARG A 167 -10.54 10.90 2.98
C ARG A 167 -10.98 11.25 1.57
N ARG A 168 -11.54 10.26 0.85
CA ARG A 168 -12.22 10.43 -0.44
C ARG A 168 -11.32 10.99 -1.55
N LEU A 169 -10.55 10.11 -2.19
CA LEU A 169 -9.61 10.49 -3.25
C LEU A 169 -10.27 10.68 -4.63
N ALA A 170 -11.53 10.29 -4.84
CA ALA A 170 -12.22 10.50 -6.12
C ALA A 170 -12.96 11.85 -6.15
N ASN A 171 -12.80 12.59 -7.24
CA ASN A 171 -13.52 13.83 -7.47
C ASN A 171 -14.99 13.51 -7.83
N PRO A 172 -15.99 14.04 -7.10
CA PRO A 172 -17.41 13.78 -7.39
C PRO A 172 -17.95 14.52 -8.61
N ASN A 173 -17.15 15.36 -9.29
CA ASN A 173 -17.58 16.29 -10.32
C ASN A 173 -17.14 15.90 -11.74
N VAL A 174 -16.98 14.62 -12.05
CA VAL A 174 -16.89 14.14 -13.44
C VAL A 174 -18.22 13.45 -13.75
N GLY A 175 -19.21 14.24 -14.09
CA GLY A 175 -20.49 13.88 -14.68
C GLY A 175 -20.75 14.80 -15.82
#